data_586fb6129c0ba6bccc4393be859d7bab
#
_entry.id   586fb6129c0ba6bccc4393be859d7bab
#
_cell.length_a   1.000
_cell.length_b   1.000
_cell.length_c   1.000
_cell.angle_alpha   90.00
_cell.angle_beta   90.00
_cell.angle_gamma   90.00
#
_symmetry.space_group_name_H-M   'P 1'
#
loop_
_entity.id
_entity.type
_entity.pdbx_description
1 polymer ?
#
loop_
_entity_poly.entity_id
_entity_poly.type
_entity_poly.pdbx_seq_one_letter_code
_entity_poly.pdbx_strand_id
1 'polypeptide(L)'
;MTREEKIELLQNQIGYGRISSAELGKECEKNDIDLHDEILSPIGWNTCERCGECGDSELDFLWVDYFPWDEEDKEDKAILKAIEIEGVDYCALCWDCVDELKKKGAKHVVQSKD
;
A
#
# COMPACT_ATOMS: atom_id res chain seq x y z
N MET A 1 -11.01 28.99 3.96
CA MET A 1 -10.11 27.98 4.56
C MET A 1 -8.72 28.13 3.93
N THR A 2 -7.69 28.23 4.76
CA THR A 2 -6.32 28.30 4.28
C THR A 2 -5.85 26.92 3.80
N ARG A 3 -4.73 26.89 3.06
CA ARG A 3 -4.12 25.65 2.62
C ARG A 3 -3.75 24.73 3.81
N GLU A 4 -3.18 25.33 4.86
CA GLU A 4 -2.80 24.63 6.08
C GLU A 4 -4.01 24.02 6.80
N GLU A 5 -5.10 24.75 6.88
CA GLU A 5 -6.36 24.27 7.48
C GLU A 5 -6.92 23.09 6.66
N LYS A 6 -6.81 23.17 5.32
CA LYS A 6 -7.28 22.10 4.44
C LYS A 6 -6.42 20.85 4.63
N ILE A 7 -5.11 20.99 4.75
CA ILE A 7 -4.19 19.87 5.01
C ILE A 7 -4.57 19.18 6.32
N GLU A 8 -4.75 19.95 7.39
CA GLU A 8 -5.12 19.41 8.69
C GLU A 8 -6.46 18.68 8.64
N LEU A 9 -7.44 19.25 7.94
CA LEU A 9 -8.76 18.63 7.76
C LEU A 9 -8.63 17.28 7.05
N LEU A 10 -7.87 17.21 5.96
CA LEU A 10 -7.68 15.98 5.19
C LEU A 10 -6.94 14.92 6.00
N GLN A 11 -5.93 15.32 6.78
CA GLN A 11 -5.22 14.40 7.68
C GLN A 11 -6.17 13.78 8.71
N ASN A 12 -7.03 14.60 9.29
CA ASN A 12 -8.02 14.12 10.26
C ASN A 12 -9.04 13.18 9.60
N GLN A 13 -9.52 13.54 8.42
CA GLN A 13 -10.51 12.73 7.70
C GLN A 13 -9.95 11.35 7.34
N ILE A 14 -8.72 11.27 6.83
CA ILE A 14 -8.14 9.98 6.47
C ILE A 14 -7.79 9.17 7.72
N GLY A 15 -7.28 9.83 8.76
CA GLY A 15 -6.92 9.16 10.02
C GLY A 15 -8.13 8.53 10.73
N TYR A 16 -9.30 9.11 10.58
CA TYR A 16 -10.54 8.58 11.19
C TYR A 16 -11.38 7.76 10.21
N GLY A 17 -10.87 7.52 9.01
CA GLY A 17 -11.59 6.71 8.02
C GLY A 17 -12.84 7.39 7.45
N ARG A 18 -12.89 8.72 7.44
CA ARG A 18 -14.04 9.51 6.96
C ARG A 18 -13.94 9.91 5.50
N ILE A 19 -12.83 9.61 4.85
CA ILE A 19 -12.63 9.89 3.44
C ILE A 19 -11.95 8.67 2.82
N SER A 20 -12.30 8.33 1.59
CA SER A 20 -11.63 7.24 0.87
C SER A 20 -10.30 7.71 0.31
N SER A 21 -9.41 6.77 0.01
CA SER A 21 -8.11 7.08 -0.59
C SER A 21 -8.28 7.79 -1.94
N ALA A 22 -9.26 7.37 -2.74
CA ALA A 22 -9.54 7.99 -4.03
C ALA A 22 -10.03 9.43 -3.88
N GLU A 23 -10.94 9.68 -2.94
CA GLU A 23 -11.43 11.03 -2.65
C GLU A 23 -10.34 11.93 -2.11
N LEU A 24 -9.49 11.40 -1.22
CA LEU A 24 -8.35 12.14 -0.68
C LEU A 24 -7.41 12.57 -1.80
N GLY A 25 -7.09 11.68 -2.73
CA GLY A 25 -6.27 11.99 -3.88
C GLY A 25 -6.84 13.11 -4.74
N LYS A 26 -8.15 13.08 -4.99
CA LYS A 26 -8.85 14.13 -5.75
C LYS A 26 -8.80 15.47 -5.04
N GLU A 27 -9.02 15.48 -3.72
CA GLU A 27 -8.98 16.72 -2.93
C GLU A 27 -7.58 17.33 -2.90
N CYS A 28 -6.56 16.50 -2.81
CA CYS A 28 -5.16 16.95 -2.86
C CYS A 28 -4.84 17.58 -4.22
N GLU A 29 -5.23 16.92 -5.30
CA GLU A 29 -5.01 17.42 -6.66
C GLU A 29 -5.73 18.74 -6.89
N LYS A 30 -6.98 18.83 -6.45
CA LYS A 30 -7.82 20.01 -6.60
C LYS A 30 -7.27 21.23 -5.85
N ASN A 31 -6.61 21.01 -4.71
CA ASN A 31 -6.07 22.07 -3.86
C ASN A 31 -4.56 22.25 -4.00
N ASP A 32 -3.92 21.60 -4.94
CA ASP A 32 -2.47 21.62 -5.18
C ASP A 32 -1.69 21.25 -3.91
N ILE A 33 -2.10 20.15 -3.29
CA ILE A 33 -1.48 19.60 -2.08
C ILE A 33 -0.82 18.28 -2.46
N ASP A 34 0.41 18.04 -1.96
CA ASP A 34 1.09 16.77 -2.15
C ASP A 34 0.54 15.74 -1.16
N LEU A 35 -0.13 14.72 -1.67
CA LEU A 35 -0.73 13.67 -0.86
C LEU A 35 0.28 13.00 0.06
N HIS A 36 1.41 12.61 -0.50
CA HIS A 36 2.41 11.84 0.23
C HIS A 36 3.18 12.71 1.25
N ASP A 37 3.74 13.81 0.80
CA ASP A 37 4.63 14.64 1.63
C ASP A 37 3.87 15.53 2.62
N GLU A 38 2.70 16.03 2.22
CA GLU A 38 1.97 17.01 3.03
C GLU A 38 0.86 16.41 3.90
N ILE A 39 0.24 15.32 3.45
CA ILE A 39 -0.86 14.69 4.18
C ILE A 39 -0.40 13.46 4.95
N LEU A 40 0.17 12.48 4.26
CA LEU A 40 0.44 11.16 4.84
C LEU A 40 1.72 11.09 5.66
N SER A 41 2.82 11.62 5.14
CA SER A 41 4.11 11.57 5.81
C SER A 41 4.08 12.15 7.23
N PRO A 42 3.49 13.35 7.46
CA PRO A 42 3.46 13.92 8.81
C PRO A 42 2.68 13.11 9.84
N ILE A 43 1.73 12.28 9.42
CA ILE A 43 0.95 11.44 10.34
C ILE A 43 1.42 9.99 10.38
N GLY A 44 2.56 9.68 9.73
CA GLY A 44 3.10 8.33 9.72
C GLY A 44 2.34 7.36 8.82
N TRP A 45 1.70 7.86 7.78
CA TRP A 45 0.94 7.07 6.82
C TRP A 45 1.66 6.97 5.48
N ASN A 46 1.24 6.00 4.66
CA ASN A 46 1.80 5.78 3.33
C ASN A 46 0.70 5.27 2.39
N THR A 47 1.05 5.02 1.14
CA THR A 47 0.14 4.43 0.16
C THR A 47 0.68 3.09 -0.31
N CYS A 48 -0.23 2.16 -0.60
CA CYS A 48 0.14 0.89 -1.23
C CYS A 48 0.59 1.17 -2.66
N GLU A 49 1.76 0.70 -3.03
CA GLU A 49 2.30 0.92 -4.37
C GLU A 49 1.54 0.18 -5.46
N ARG A 50 0.78 -0.86 -5.09
CA ARG A 50 0.03 -1.66 -6.04
C ARG A 50 -1.40 -1.14 -6.28
N CYS A 51 -2.13 -0.78 -5.23
CA CYS A 51 -3.54 -0.35 -5.34
C CYS A 51 -3.80 1.11 -4.99
N GLY A 52 -2.84 1.80 -4.36
CA GLY A 52 -2.98 3.21 -4.00
C GLY A 52 -3.74 3.48 -2.70
N GLU A 53 -4.13 2.45 -1.95
CA GLU A 53 -4.80 2.64 -0.67
C GLU A 53 -3.89 3.28 0.36
N CYS A 54 -4.44 4.23 1.12
CA CYS A 54 -3.72 4.87 2.22
C CYS A 54 -3.83 4.05 3.49
N GLY A 55 -2.78 4.03 4.29
CA GLY A 55 -2.78 3.31 5.55
C GLY A 55 -1.61 3.68 6.45
N ASP A 56 -1.64 3.19 7.68
CA ASP A 56 -0.58 3.37 8.66
C ASP A 56 0.69 2.64 8.21
N SER A 57 1.81 3.35 8.16
CA SER A 57 3.07 2.81 7.66
C SER A 57 3.56 1.59 8.45
N GLU A 58 3.24 1.49 9.72
CA GLU A 58 3.69 0.39 10.57
C GLU A 58 2.72 -0.80 10.59
N LEU A 59 1.42 -0.53 10.52
CA LEU A 59 0.38 -1.54 10.76
C LEU A 59 -0.28 -2.09 9.49
N ASP A 60 -0.41 -1.26 8.47
CA ASP A 60 -1.24 -1.57 7.30
C ASP A 60 -0.47 -2.06 6.09
N PHE A 61 0.85 -2.17 6.18
CA PHE A 61 1.70 -2.54 5.05
C PHE A 61 2.70 -3.65 5.37
N LEU A 62 2.97 -4.45 4.35
CA LEU A 62 4.13 -5.31 4.31
C LEU A 62 5.23 -4.54 3.56
N TRP A 63 6.39 -4.38 4.17
CA TRP A 63 7.55 -3.72 3.56
C TRP A 63 8.44 -4.77 2.93
N VAL A 64 8.43 -4.83 1.60
CA VAL A 64 9.07 -5.92 0.83
C VAL A 64 10.57 -6.03 1.14
N ASP A 65 11.27 -4.90 1.24
CA ASP A 65 12.72 -4.89 1.46
C ASP A 65 13.13 -5.28 2.88
N TYR A 66 12.22 -5.18 3.84
CA TYR A 66 12.50 -5.44 5.26
C TYR A 66 11.79 -6.66 5.81
N PHE A 67 10.90 -7.26 5.03
CA PHE A 67 10.16 -8.44 5.47
C PHE A 67 11.08 -9.65 5.59
N PRO A 68 10.99 -10.43 6.67
CA PRO A 68 11.84 -11.62 6.85
C PRO A 68 11.33 -12.79 6.00
N TRP A 69 11.63 -12.76 4.70
CA TRP A 69 11.19 -13.78 3.76
C TRP A 69 11.78 -15.15 4.12
N ASP A 70 10.93 -16.18 4.14
CA ASP A 70 11.31 -17.56 4.37
C ASP A 70 11.24 -18.33 3.05
N GLU A 71 12.37 -18.77 2.56
CA GLU A 71 12.46 -19.50 1.28
C GLU A 71 11.75 -20.85 1.31
N GLU A 72 11.49 -21.39 2.49
CA GLU A 72 10.78 -22.65 2.65
C GLU A 72 9.28 -22.48 2.84
N ASP A 73 8.82 -21.28 3.16
CA ASP A 73 7.41 -20.99 3.36
C ASP A 73 6.69 -20.85 2.02
N LYS A 74 5.63 -21.63 1.84
CA LYS A 74 4.86 -21.63 0.59
C LYS A 74 4.19 -20.29 0.30
N GLU A 75 3.69 -19.62 1.34
CA GLU A 75 3.04 -18.32 1.19
C GLU A 75 4.04 -17.25 0.77
N ASP A 76 5.22 -17.24 1.39
CA ASP A 76 6.27 -16.29 1.05
C ASP A 76 6.76 -16.50 -0.39
N LYS A 77 6.94 -17.76 -0.79
CA LYS A 77 7.31 -18.09 -2.18
C LYS A 77 6.24 -17.62 -3.16
N ALA A 78 4.97 -17.81 -2.82
CA ALA A 78 3.86 -17.39 -3.67
C ALA A 78 3.85 -15.88 -3.86
N ILE A 79 4.04 -15.10 -2.79
CA ILE A 79 4.08 -13.64 -2.85
C ILE A 79 5.24 -13.18 -3.72
N LEU A 80 6.44 -13.69 -3.49
CA LEU A 80 7.63 -13.33 -4.25
C LEU A 80 7.48 -13.67 -5.73
N LYS A 81 6.90 -14.83 -6.03
CA LYS A 81 6.64 -15.26 -7.40
C LYS A 81 5.65 -14.32 -8.10
N ALA A 82 4.58 -13.92 -7.40
CA ALA A 82 3.60 -13.00 -7.96
C ALA A 82 4.22 -11.63 -8.24
N ILE A 83 5.06 -11.12 -7.36
CA ILE A 83 5.77 -9.85 -7.56
C ILE A 83 6.66 -9.94 -8.81
N GLU A 84 7.37 -11.04 -8.97
CA GLU A 84 8.21 -11.31 -10.14
C GLU A 84 7.38 -11.30 -11.43
N ILE A 85 6.21 -11.95 -11.40
CA ILE A 85 5.30 -12.03 -12.55
C ILE A 85 4.78 -10.65 -12.93
N GLU A 86 4.43 -9.82 -11.94
CA GLU A 86 3.96 -8.46 -12.18
C GLU A 86 5.06 -7.54 -12.71
N GLY A 87 6.33 -7.90 -12.41
CA GLY A 87 7.48 -7.15 -12.93
C GLY A 87 7.65 -5.75 -12.37
N VAL A 88 7.15 -5.51 -11.15
CA VAL A 88 7.23 -4.21 -10.49
C VAL A 88 7.96 -4.37 -9.15
N ASP A 89 8.89 -3.46 -8.87
CA ASP A 89 9.60 -3.45 -7.60
C ASP A 89 8.77 -2.74 -6.54
N TYR A 90 7.92 -3.47 -5.86
CA TYR A 90 7.11 -2.92 -4.78
C TYR A 90 7.94 -2.75 -3.51
N CYS A 91 7.77 -1.63 -2.82
CA CYS A 91 8.34 -1.42 -1.50
C CYS A 91 7.30 -1.61 -0.41
N ALA A 92 6.11 -1.03 -0.57
CA ALA A 92 5.03 -1.09 0.41
C ALA A 92 3.79 -1.69 -0.23
N LEU A 93 3.22 -2.72 0.40
CA LEU A 93 2.01 -3.39 -0.08
C LEU A 93 1.01 -3.49 1.07
N CYS A 94 -0.25 -3.09 0.83
CA CYS A 94 -1.30 -3.29 1.81
C CYS A 94 -1.61 -4.80 1.93
N TRP A 95 -2.18 -5.21 3.07
CA TRP A 95 -2.43 -6.62 3.33
C TRP A 95 -3.43 -7.24 2.35
N ASP A 96 -4.36 -6.46 1.82
CA ASP A 96 -5.28 -6.94 0.78
C ASP A 96 -4.54 -7.30 -0.51
N CYS A 97 -3.57 -6.48 -0.91
CA CYS A 97 -2.72 -6.78 -2.08
C CYS A 97 -1.83 -7.99 -1.81
N VAL A 98 -1.31 -8.12 -0.58
CA VAL A 98 -0.52 -9.29 -0.17
C VAL A 98 -1.35 -10.56 -0.34
N ASP A 99 -2.61 -10.56 0.09
CA ASP A 99 -3.50 -11.71 -0.06
C ASP A 99 -3.77 -12.04 -1.53
N GLU A 100 -3.96 -11.03 -2.38
CA GLU A 100 -4.14 -11.24 -3.82
C GLU A 100 -2.89 -11.83 -4.44
N LEU A 101 -1.71 -11.34 -4.04
CA LEU A 101 -0.43 -11.86 -4.53
C LEU A 101 -0.21 -13.31 -4.09
N LYS A 102 -0.60 -13.68 -2.86
CA LYS A 102 -0.55 -15.06 -2.40
C LYS A 102 -1.35 -15.98 -3.32
N LYS A 103 -2.56 -15.59 -3.64
CA LYS A 103 -3.45 -16.38 -4.51
C LYS A 103 -2.89 -16.50 -5.92
N LYS A 104 -2.39 -15.40 -6.47
CA LYS A 104 -1.81 -15.37 -7.81
C LYS A 104 -0.56 -16.24 -7.89
N GLY A 105 0.34 -16.09 -6.93
CA GLY A 105 1.59 -16.85 -6.89
C GLY A 105 1.37 -18.32 -6.60
N ALA A 106 0.39 -18.66 -5.75
CA ALA A 106 0.07 -20.04 -5.41
C ALA A 106 -0.30 -20.87 -6.64
N LYS A 107 -1.03 -20.29 -7.59
CA LYS A 107 -1.38 -20.96 -8.85
C LYS A 107 -0.14 -21.34 -9.65
N HIS A 108 0.86 -20.49 -9.68
CA HIS A 108 2.10 -20.75 -10.42
C HIS A 108 3.01 -21.73 -9.70
N VAL A 109 3.06 -21.67 -8.37
CA VAL A 109 3.85 -22.62 -7.57
C VAL A 109 3.30 -24.05 -7.69
N VAL A 110 1.98 -24.20 -7.66
CA VAL A 110 1.34 -25.51 -7.82
C VAL A 110 1.58 -26.06 -9.22
N GLN A 111 1.51 -25.24 -10.25
CA GLN A 111 1.76 -25.65 -11.64
C GLN A 111 3.21 -26.07 -11.88
N SER A 112 4.16 -25.51 -11.15
CA SER A 112 5.58 -25.83 -11.32
C SER A 112 5.98 -27.19 -10.75
N LYS A 113 5.09 -27.86 -10.03
CA LYS A 113 5.34 -29.21 -9.48
C LYS A 113 4.93 -30.32 -10.41
N ASP A 114 4.26 -30.02 -11.44
CA ASP A 114 3.84 -30.98 -12.45
C ASP A 114 4.84 -31.03 -13.59
#